data_9dd3936876e357b116d645730570010a
#
_entry.id   9dd3936876e357b116d645730570010a
#
_cell.length_a   1.000
_cell.length_b   1.000
_cell.length_c   1.000
_cell.angle_alpha   90.00
_cell.angle_beta   90.00
_cell.angle_gamma   90.00
#
_symmetry.space_group_name_H-M   'P 1'
#
loop_
_entity.id
_entity.type
_entity.pdbx_description
1 polymer ?
#
loop_
_entity_poly.entity_id
_entity_poly.type
_entity_poly.pdbx_seq_one_letter_code
_entity_poly.pdbx_strand_id
1 'polypeptide(L)'
;MRTSTPMVFIDEMQDTSWDQESFLNRIFDGKSVMQRFGDIDQKILLDEENADRLTFPRQGHGCISTSKRFGDAIAQAVGSVRMSGEAVIGEGNSAHAPILLLYATNDAPKVIQHFGKLIISRLSETEVSTHDVKAMCARKSGEGDVDAGRHLRDYWPAYGVGLPTTGMRSENFWSLVRDTGTALQEGILSARVSDVRRSLLLVLRNAGSPLAKDIRDGRALPRAANAFAPTGRIELLTRKLALSGEQFCSLDQRATFFQILYEELKPYLPEELEIEAFKALSVFDEPANVGNAATAPAVTTCHALDHGRSIQFDLGTVASMKGETHSASLVLESYGGNSRKFDVALGLEYIAGMPSKALAKLPKTQQAQMRNLYVAMSRPTTLLCLAANENRVPQKIRDALAKKGWHIQTMP
;
A
#
# COMPACT_ATOMS: atom_id res chain seq x y z
N MET A 1 8.29 -42.12 -0.48
CA MET A 1 9.15 -41.36 -1.41
C MET A 1 9.24 -39.93 -0.89
N ARG A 2 10.44 -39.47 -0.47
CA ARG A 2 10.66 -38.04 -0.17
C ARG A 2 10.86 -37.34 -1.50
N THR A 3 9.88 -36.57 -1.94
CA THR A 3 10.06 -35.65 -3.07
C THR A 3 11.01 -34.55 -2.61
N SER A 4 12.28 -34.65 -2.97
CA SER A 4 13.22 -33.57 -2.75
C SER A 4 12.93 -32.47 -3.77
N THR A 5 12.59 -31.28 -3.32
CA THR A 5 12.54 -30.09 -4.19
C THR A 5 13.98 -29.65 -4.42
N PRO A 6 14.56 -29.86 -5.62
CA PRO A 6 16.00 -29.62 -5.83
C PRO A 6 16.34 -28.12 -5.82
N MET A 7 15.40 -27.26 -6.20
CA MET A 7 15.60 -25.82 -6.30
C MET A 7 14.32 -25.07 -5.92
N VAL A 8 14.49 -23.96 -5.23
CA VAL A 8 13.42 -23.05 -4.79
C VAL A 8 13.77 -21.64 -5.23
N PHE A 9 12.84 -20.97 -5.89
CA PHE A 9 12.92 -19.57 -6.25
C PHE A 9 11.99 -18.77 -5.34
N ILE A 10 12.51 -17.73 -4.70
CA ILE A 10 11.73 -16.84 -3.83
C ILE A 10 11.86 -15.44 -4.42
N ASP A 11 10.73 -14.87 -4.81
CA ASP A 11 10.62 -13.52 -5.33
C ASP A 11 10.18 -12.54 -4.22
N GLU A 12 10.31 -11.23 -4.48
CA GLU A 12 9.94 -10.14 -3.57
C GLU A 12 10.61 -10.23 -2.18
N MET A 13 11.85 -10.75 -2.13
CA MET A 13 12.58 -10.96 -0.87
C MET A 13 12.78 -9.70 -0.03
N GLN A 14 12.75 -8.50 -0.63
CA GLN A 14 12.84 -7.24 0.10
C GLN A 14 11.64 -6.98 1.02
N ASP A 15 10.50 -7.63 0.78
CA ASP A 15 9.29 -7.53 1.61
C ASP A 15 9.16 -8.68 2.62
N THR A 16 10.14 -9.56 2.66
CA THR A 16 10.15 -10.71 3.59
C THR A 16 10.60 -10.25 4.97
N SER A 17 9.84 -10.61 6.01
CA SER A 17 10.21 -10.36 7.40
C SER A 17 11.31 -11.31 7.89
N TRP A 18 11.97 -10.95 9.00
CA TRP A 18 12.93 -11.83 9.64
C TRP A 18 12.32 -13.20 10.02
N ASP A 19 11.12 -13.21 10.54
CA ASP A 19 10.43 -14.46 10.91
C ASP A 19 10.13 -15.32 9.69
N GLN A 20 9.69 -14.69 8.59
CA GLN A 20 9.47 -15.38 7.31
C GLN A 20 10.77 -15.91 6.71
N GLU A 21 11.85 -15.12 6.71
CA GLU A 21 13.15 -15.59 6.23
C GLU A 21 13.70 -16.72 7.08
N SER A 22 13.56 -16.64 8.39
CA SER A 22 13.96 -17.71 9.33
C SER A 22 13.18 -19.00 9.07
N PHE A 23 11.88 -18.89 8.81
CA PHE A 23 11.02 -20.00 8.48
C PHE A 23 11.42 -20.67 7.15
N LEU A 24 11.65 -19.87 6.10
CA LEU A 24 12.12 -20.36 4.80
C LEU A 24 13.46 -21.09 4.93
N ASN A 25 14.39 -20.53 5.68
CA ASN A 25 15.69 -21.15 5.95
C ASN A 25 15.52 -22.51 6.65
N ARG A 26 14.64 -22.62 7.64
CA ARG A 26 14.39 -23.89 8.35
C ARG A 26 13.79 -24.98 7.45
N ILE A 27 12.98 -24.60 6.48
CA ILE A 27 12.37 -25.56 5.56
C ILE A 27 13.37 -26.03 4.50
N PHE A 28 14.11 -25.10 3.90
CA PHE A 28 14.86 -25.35 2.67
C PHE A 28 16.37 -25.44 2.87
N ASP A 29 16.92 -24.88 3.96
CA ASP A 29 18.37 -24.81 4.18
C ASP A 29 19.00 -26.20 4.28
N GLY A 30 20.08 -26.40 3.51
CA GLY A 30 20.78 -27.67 3.39
C GLY A 30 20.03 -28.79 2.66
N LYS A 31 18.81 -28.53 2.16
CA LYS A 31 17.97 -29.52 1.45
C LYS A 31 17.71 -29.17 -0.01
N SER A 32 17.78 -27.89 -0.33
CA SER A 32 17.45 -27.35 -1.66
C SER A 32 18.37 -26.18 -1.99
N VAL A 33 18.65 -25.98 -3.27
CA VAL A 33 19.27 -24.74 -3.75
C VAL A 33 18.22 -23.65 -3.69
N MET A 34 18.43 -22.63 -2.86
CA MET A 34 17.51 -21.51 -2.70
C MET A 34 18.06 -20.28 -3.40
N GLN A 35 17.37 -19.84 -4.45
CA GLN A 35 17.63 -18.57 -5.14
C GLN A 35 16.62 -17.53 -4.69
N ARG A 36 17.09 -16.31 -4.41
CA ARG A 36 16.32 -15.21 -3.88
C ARG A 36 16.39 -14.05 -4.84
N PHE A 37 15.24 -13.55 -5.21
CA PHE A 37 15.07 -12.40 -6.10
C PHE A 37 14.37 -11.28 -5.35
N GLY A 38 14.65 -10.05 -5.73
CA GLY A 38 13.98 -8.88 -5.17
C GLY A 38 14.74 -7.61 -5.53
N ASP A 39 14.07 -6.50 -5.33
CA ASP A 39 14.62 -5.17 -5.52
C ASP A 39 14.52 -4.37 -4.23
N ILE A 40 15.65 -4.13 -3.57
CA ILE A 40 15.71 -3.41 -2.29
C ILE A 40 15.13 -1.99 -2.40
N ASP A 41 15.17 -1.39 -3.58
CA ASP A 41 14.58 -0.08 -3.84
C ASP A 41 13.05 -0.12 -3.92
N GLN A 42 12.45 -1.31 -4.09
CA GLN A 42 11.00 -1.52 -4.00
C GLN A 42 10.51 -1.81 -2.57
N LYS A 43 11.36 -1.77 -1.56
CA LYS A 43 10.96 -1.90 -0.16
C LYS A 43 10.25 -0.62 0.30
N ILE A 44 8.93 -0.58 0.13
CA ILE A 44 8.07 0.55 0.53
C ILE A 44 7.18 0.24 1.74
N LEU A 45 7.11 -1.01 2.14
CA LEU A 45 6.43 -1.46 3.35
C LEU A 45 7.33 -1.21 4.57
N LEU A 46 6.70 -1.08 5.72
CA LEU A 46 7.29 -0.52 6.96
C LEU A 46 8.62 -1.15 7.37
N ASP A 47 9.48 -0.32 8.02
CA ASP A 47 10.64 -0.79 8.78
C ASP A 47 10.18 -1.83 9.80
N GLU A 48 10.74 -3.04 9.68
CA GLU A 48 10.49 -4.11 10.61
C GLU A 48 11.50 -4.11 11.72
N GLU A 49 11.04 -4.53 12.86
CA GLU A 49 11.89 -4.95 13.96
C GLU A 49 12.75 -6.12 13.49
N ASN A 50 14.05 -6.09 13.81
CA ASN A 50 15.05 -7.04 13.32
C ASN A 50 15.37 -6.96 11.81
N ALA A 51 15.13 -5.84 11.16
CA ALA A 51 15.52 -5.64 9.76
C ALA A 51 17.05 -5.78 9.54
N ASP A 52 17.83 -5.50 10.56
CA ASP A 52 19.29 -5.70 10.61
C ASP A 52 19.74 -7.17 10.54
N ARG A 53 18.85 -8.11 10.84
CA ARG A 53 19.11 -9.55 10.76
C ARG A 53 18.79 -10.14 9.39
N LEU A 54 18.06 -9.43 8.55
CA LEU A 54 17.75 -9.90 7.21
C LEU A 54 19.03 -10.11 6.39
N THR A 55 19.08 -11.22 5.65
CA THR A 55 20.25 -11.59 4.85
C THR A 55 20.10 -11.27 3.36
N PHE A 56 19.01 -10.59 2.99
CA PHE A 56 18.80 -10.11 1.62
C PHE A 56 19.04 -8.59 1.52
N PRO A 57 19.81 -8.13 0.50
CA PRO A 57 20.60 -8.89 -0.47
C PRO A 57 21.86 -9.49 0.15
N ARG A 58 22.29 -10.67 -0.32
CA ARG A 58 23.54 -11.28 0.13
C ARG A 58 24.75 -10.61 -0.53
N GLN A 59 25.87 -10.63 0.18
CA GLN A 59 27.13 -10.17 -0.41
C GLN A 59 27.47 -10.98 -1.68
N GLY A 60 27.89 -10.31 -2.74
CA GLY A 60 28.21 -10.94 -4.01
C GLY A 60 26.98 -11.35 -4.85
N HIS A 61 25.79 -10.79 -4.56
CA HIS A 61 24.61 -10.99 -5.39
C HIS A 61 24.81 -10.45 -6.82
N GLY A 62 24.19 -11.09 -7.79
CA GLY A 62 24.13 -10.58 -9.17
C GLY A 62 23.07 -9.50 -9.32
N CYS A 63 23.34 -8.49 -10.15
CA CYS A 63 22.37 -7.43 -10.45
C CYS A 63 21.75 -7.65 -11.83
N ILE A 64 20.42 -7.50 -11.92
CA ILE A 64 19.69 -7.43 -13.17
C ILE A 64 19.37 -5.96 -13.42
N SER A 65 20.13 -5.32 -14.29
CA SER A 65 20.02 -3.88 -14.58
C SER A 65 19.04 -3.57 -15.70
N THR A 66 18.69 -4.56 -16.52
CA THR A 66 17.80 -4.39 -17.68
C THR A 66 16.34 -4.63 -17.33
N SER A 67 15.47 -3.75 -17.82
CA SER A 67 14.02 -3.88 -17.72
C SER A 67 13.40 -4.03 -19.09
N LYS A 68 12.62 -5.08 -19.29
CA LYS A 68 11.80 -5.31 -20.49
C LYS A 68 10.48 -4.53 -20.45
N ARG A 69 10.14 -3.94 -19.30
CA ARG A 69 8.85 -3.27 -19.09
C ARG A 69 8.77 -1.93 -19.81
N PHE A 70 9.80 -1.13 -19.75
CA PHE A 70 9.81 0.24 -20.27
C PHE A 70 11.07 0.55 -21.07
N GLY A 71 10.99 1.58 -21.91
CA GLY A 71 12.12 2.08 -22.71
C GLY A 71 13.06 3.00 -21.91
N ASP A 72 14.11 3.46 -22.59
CA ASP A 72 15.22 4.19 -21.99
C ASP A 72 14.81 5.50 -21.31
N ALA A 73 13.86 6.26 -21.87
CA ALA A 73 13.41 7.53 -21.29
C ALA A 73 12.80 7.35 -19.90
N ILE A 74 12.01 6.29 -19.67
CA ILE A 74 11.47 5.95 -18.36
C ILE A 74 12.57 5.39 -17.47
N ALA A 75 13.46 4.55 -18.01
CA ALA A 75 14.58 3.98 -17.26
C ALA A 75 15.50 5.04 -16.65
N GLN A 76 15.81 6.10 -17.39
CA GLN A 76 16.60 7.23 -16.90
C GLN A 76 15.92 7.95 -15.74
N ALA A 77 14.61 8.17 -15.82
CA ALA A 77 13.84 8.78 -14.73
C ALA A 77 13.85 7.88 -13.47
N VAL A 78 13.57 6.60 -13.65
CA VAL A 78 13.55 5.59 -12.57
C VAL A 78 14.94 5.48 -11.92
N GLY A 79 16.00 5.37 -12.72
CA GLY A 79 17.38 5.27 -12.24
C GLY A 79 17.83 6.51 -11.43
N SER A 80 17.32 7.70 -11.78
CA SER A 80 17.67 8.95 -11.08
C SER A 80 17.27 8.99 -9.61
N VAL A 81 16.25 8.23 -9.20
CA VAL A 81 15.73 8.17 -7.82
C VAL A 81 16.03 6.84 -7.13
N ARG A 82 16.80 5.96 -7.78
CA ARG A 82 17.16 4.66 -7.24
C ARG A 82 18.16 4.79 -6.10
N MET A 83 17.78 4.32 -4.91
CA MET A 83 18.60 4.49 -3.70
C MET A 83 19.89 3.68 -3.71
N SER A 84 19.88 2.49 -4.32
CA SER A 84 21.08 1.63 -4.46
C SER A 84 22.13 2.24 -5.40
N GLY A 85 21.75 3.17 -6.26
CA GLY A 85 22.63 3.75 -7.28
C GLY A 85 22.97 2.82 -8.44
N GLU A 86 22.38 1.62 -8.49
CA GLU A 86 22.57 0.68 -9.60
C GLU A 86 21.87 1.20 -10.86
N ALA A 87 22.47 0.96 -12.01
CA ALA A 87 21.93 1.38 -13.30
C ALA A 87 20.58 0.71 -13.60
N VAL A 88 19.70 1.43 -14.27
CA VAL A 88 18.44 0.91 -14.84
C VAL A 88 18.52 1.14 -16.35
N ILE A 89 18.44 0.06 -17.12
CA ILE A 89 18.50 0.07 -18.58
C ILE A 89 17.13 -0.35 -19.10
N GLY A 90 16.49 0.50 -19.90
CA GLY A 90 15.20 0.19 -20.51
C GLY A 90 15.40 -0.50 -21.86
N GLU A 91 14.86 -1.69 -22.00
CA GLU A 91 14.83 -2.44 -23.27
C GLU A 91 13.39 -2.62 -23.81
N GLY A 92 12.41 -2.03 -23.15
CA GLY A 92 11.01 -2.01 -23.63
C GLY A 92 10.82 -0.99 -24.76
N ASN A 93 9.71 -1.15 -25.48
CA ASN A 93 9.37 -0.32 -26.63
C ASN A 93 8.55 0.92 -26.23
N SER A 94 9.06 1.77 -25.34
CA SER A 94 8.39 3.03 -25.06
C SER A 94 8.86 4.12 -26.03
N ALA A 95 7.96 4.55 -26.92
CA ALA A 95 8.22 5.64 -27.88
C ALA A 95 7.86 7.03 -27.33
N HIS A 96 7.20 7.09 -26.16
CA HIS A 96 6.68 8.34 -25.61
C HIS A 96 7.63 8.97 -24.60
N ALA A 97 7.88 10.26 -24.77
CA ALA A 97 8.62 11.05 -23.78
C ALA A 97 7.80 11.13 -22.47
N PRO A 98 8.43 11.01 -21.29
CA PRO A 98 7.77 11.28 -20.03
C PRO A 98 7.19 12.69 -19.96
N ILE A 99 6.08 12.85 -19.26
CA ILE A 99 5.38 14.13 -19.13
C ILE A 99 5.49 14.66 -17.70
N LEU A 100 5.83 15.93 -17.57
CA LEU A 100 5.63 16.68 -16.34
C LEU A 100 4.39 17.58 -16.53
N LEU A 101 3.32 17.27 -15.80
CA LEU A 101 2.12 18.05 -15.76
C LEU A 101 2.16 19.02 -14.57
N LEU A 102 2.19 20.32 -14.87
CA LEU A 102 2.20 21.38 -13.87
C LEU A 102 0.77 21.90 -13.68
N TYR A 103 0.33 22.03 -12.42
CA TYR A 103 -0.99 22.52 -12.09
C TYR A 103 -0.92 23.64 -11.03
N ALA A 104 -1.84 24.61 -11.13
CA ALA A 104 -2.06 25.58 -10.07
C ALA A 104 -2.80 24.91 -8.88
N THR A 105 -2.62 25.41 -7.68
CA THR A 105 -3.17 24.79 -6.45
C THR A 105 -4.68 24.52 -6.55
N ASN A 106 -5.43 25.47 -7.12
CA ASN A 106 -6.89 25.34 -7.27
C ASN A 106 -7.32 24.36 -8.38
N ASP A 107 -6.39 23.95 -9.24
CA ASP A 107 -6.66 23.05 -10.36
C ASP A 107 -6.33 21.59 -10.06
N ALA A 108 -5.88 21.27 -8.83
CA ALA A 108 -5.65 19.89 -8.41
C ALA A 108 -6.81 18.95 -8.76
N PRO A 109 -8.11 19.29 -8.56
CA PRO A 109 -9.24 18.42 -8.92
C PRO A 109 -9.39 18.15 -10.42
N LYS A 110 -8.72 18.92 -11.28
CA LYS A 110 -8.78 18.77 -12.74
C LYS A 110 -7.64 17.88 -13.29
N VAL A 111 -6.60 17.61 -12.50
CA VAL A 111 -5.37 16.91 -12.93
C VAL A 111 -5.68 15.54 -13.54
N ILE A 112 -6.52 14.75 -12.87
CA ILE A 112 -6.84 13.38 -13.30
C ILE A 112 -7.60 13.39 -14.63
N GLN A 113 -8.60 14.29 -14.78
CA GLN A 113 -9.33 14.45 -16.04
C GLN A 113 -8.43 14.93 -17.17
N HIS A 114 -7.52 15.85 -16.88
CA HIS A 114 -6.55 16.32 -17.86
C HIS A 114 -5.62 15.21 -18.32
N PHE A 115 -5.13 14.36 -17.39
CA PHE A 115 -4.35 13.17 -17.73
C PHE A 115 -5.13 12.22 -18.64
N GLY A 116 -6.43 11.96 -18.38
CA GLY A 116 -7.27 11.14 -19.24
C GLY A 116 -7.33 11.68 -20.68
N LYS A 117 -7.48 13.00 -20.86
CA LYS A 117 -7.43 13.63 -22.19
C LYS A 117 -6.05 13.49 -22.85
N LEU A 118 -4.97 13.60 -22.08
CA LEU A 118 -3.62 13.37 -22.58
C LEU A 118 -3.44 11.93 -23.09
N ILE A 119 -3.93 10.94 -22.37
CA ILE A 119 -3.90 9.55 -22.82
C ILE A 119 -4.65 9.40 -24.15
N ILE A 120 -5.89 9.90 -24.23
CA ILE A 120 -6.72 9.81 -25.42
C ILE A 120 -6.02 10.47 -26.64
N SER A 121 -5.34 11.59 -26.43
CA SER A 121 -4.66 12.32 -27.52
C SER A 121 -3.31 11.74 -27.92
N ARG A 122 -2.63 11.03 -27.02
CA ARG A 122 -1.24 10.59 -27.21
C ARG A 122 -1.08 9.11 -27.50
N LEU A 123 -1.95 8.27 -26.93
CA LEU A 123 -1.83 6.82 -27.06
C LEU A 123 -2.87 6.27 -28.03
N SER A 124 -2.46 5.28 -28.79
CA SER A 124 -3.35 4.47 -29.63
C SER A 124 -4.21 3.55 -28.75
N GLU A 125 -5.29 3.04 -29.30
CA GLU A 125 -6.14 2.07 -28.61
C GLU A 125 -5.40 0.78 -28.27
N THR A 126 -4.50 0.35 -29.13
CA THR A 126 -3.67 -0.83 -28.90
C THR A 126 -2.73 -0.63 -27.70
N GLU A 127 -2.10 0.54 -27.57
CA GLU A 127 -1.21 0.84 -26.44
C GLU A 127 -1.97 0.90 -25.12
N VAL A 128 -3.19 1.45 -25.12
CA VAL A 128 -4.02 1.55 -23.92
C VAL A 128 -4.60 0.19 -23.51
N SER A 129 -4.91 -0.68 -24.47
CA SER A 129 -5.54 -1.98 -24.21
C SER A 129 -4.57 -3.06 -23.76
N THR A 130 -3.27 -2.83 -23.84
CA THR A 130 -2.25 -3.85 -23.46
C THR A 130 -2.21 -4.09 -21.96
N HIS A 131 -2.31 -3.02 -21.16
CA HIS A 131 -2.41 -3.03 -19.70
C HIS A 131 -3.29 -1.88 -19.25
N ASP A 132 -3.69 -1.91 -17.99
CA ASP A 132 -4.51 -0.84 -17.41
C ASP A 132 -3.78 0.51 -17.38
N VAL A 133 -4.54 1.59 -17.42
CA VAL A 133 -4.07 2.93 -17.11
C VAL A 133 -4.38 3.23 -15.65
N LYS A 134 -3.41 3.77 -14.91
CA LYS A 134 -3.56 4.01 -13.47
C LYS A 134 -3.12 5.42 -13.08
N ALA A 135 -3.80 5.99 -12.09
CA ALA A 135 -3.34 7.18 -11.38
C ALA A 135 -3.08 6.85 -9.92
N MET A 136 -1.89 7.20 -9.42
CA MET A 136 -1.48 6.79 -8.09
C MET A 136 -0.91 7.95 -7.27
N CYS A 137 -1.14 7.85 -5.96
CA CYS A 137 -0.72 8.80 -4.95
C CYS A 137 -0.20 8.02 -3.73
N ALA A 138 0.51 8.64 -2.81
CA ALA A 138 0.94 7.92 -1.61
C ALA A 138 -0.16 7.78 -0.55
N ARG A 139 -1.18 8.64 -0.57
CA ARG A 139 -2.24 8.71 0.46
C ARG A 139 -3.61 8.77 -0.19
N LYS A 140 -4.57 8.04 0.38
CA LYS A 140 -5.98 8.07 -0.06
C LYS A 140 -6.71 9.32 0.43
N SER A 141 -6.55 9.63 1.72
CA SER A 141 -7.18 10.75 2.43
C SER A 141 -6.31 11.15 3.62
N GLY A 142 -6.52 12.34 4.17
CA GLY A 142 -5.90 12.85 5.38
C GLY A 142 -6.93 13.57 6.25
N GLU A 143 -6.70 13.61 7.55
CA GLU A 143 -7.48 14.45 8.49
C GLU A 143 -6.71 15.75 8.73
N GLY A 144 -7.43 16.88 8.76
CA GLY A 144 -6.86 18.18 9.07
C GLY A 144 -5.93 18.78 8.01
N ASP A 145 -5.81 18.17 6.84
CA ASP A 145 -5.08 18.74 5.71
C ASP A 145 -5.96 19.81 5.02
N VAL A 146 -5.44 21.01 4.91
CA VAL A 146 -6.16 22.16 4.30
C VAL A 146 -5.63 22.53 2.92
N ASP A 147 -4.42 22.07 2.56
CA ASP A 147 -3.80 22.38 1.27
C ASP A 147 -4.09 21.28 0.25
N ALA A 148 -4.44 21.67 -0.97
CA ALA A 148 -4.62 20.74 -2.09
C ALA A 148 -3.30 20.07 -2.49
N GLY A 149 -3.39 18.83 -3.03
CA GLY A 149 -2.21 18.06 -3.47
C GLY A 149 -1.60 17.18 -2.38
N ARG A 150 -2.31 16.94 -1.29
CA ARG A 150 -1.80 16.12 -0.18
C ARG A 150 -2.25 14.67 -0.21
N HIS A 151 -3.36 14.40 -0.87
CA HIS A 151 -3.92 13.04 -0.96
C HIS A 151 -4.81 12.89 -2.21
N LEU A 152 -5.20 11.66 -2.52
CA LEU A 152 -5.91 11.34 -3.74
C LEU A 152 -7.27 12.07 -3.88
N ARG A 153 -7.95 12.33 -2.76
CA ARG A 153 -9.24 13.07 -2.78
C ARG A 153 -9.10 14.53 -3.18
N ASP A 154 -7.93 15.14 -3.05
CA ASP A 154 -7.70 16.50 -3.56
C ASP A 154 -7.73 16.53 -5.08
N TYR A 155 -7.28 15.44 -5.72
CA TYR A 155 -7.29 15.30 -7.17
C TYR A 155 -8.58 14.70 -7.69
N TRP A 156 -9.28 13.91 -6.87
CA TRP A 156 -10.53 13.26 -7.22
C TRP A 156 -11.46 13.22 -6.01
N PRO A 157 -12.27 14.27 -5.79
CA PRO A 157 -13.16 14.36 -4.62
C PRO A 157 -14.15 13.20 -4.48
N ALA A 158 -14.56 12.60 -5.60
CA ALA A 158 -15.44 11.41 -5.59
C ALA A 158 -14.73 10.11 -5.17
N TYR A 159 -13.40 10.11 -5.03
CA TYR A 159 -12.66 8.90 -4.66
C TYR A 159 -13.10 8.35 -3.31
N GLY A 160 -13.47 7.08 -3.31
CA GLY A 160 -13.89 6.38 -2.12
C GLY A 160 -15.27 6.80 -1.59
N VAL A 161 -16.06 7.57 -2.36
CA VAL A 161 -17.48 7.73 -2.08
C VAL A 161 -18.11 6.33 -2.19
N GLY A 162 -18.76 5.86 -1.13
CA GLY A 162 -19.22 4.47 -1.01
C GLY A 162 -18.22 3.51 -0.34
N LEU A 163 -16.93 3.86 -0.23
CA LEU A 163 -16.05 3.16 0.71
C LEU A 163 -16.46 3.54 2.13
N PRO A 164 -16.59 2.57 3.04
CA PRO A 164 -16.78 2.89 4.44
C PRO A 164 -15.58 3.74 4.88
N THR A 165 -15.87 4.96 5.35
CA THR A 165 -14.86 5.82 5.97
C THR A 165 -14.26 5.09 7.15
N THR A 166 -12.94 5.03 7.24
CA THR A 166 -12.19 4.39 8.32
C THR A 166 -12.49 4.95 9.72
N GLY A 167 -13.43 5.90 9.84
CA GLY A 167 -13.90 6.50 11.10
C GLY A 167 -15.39 6.34 11.38
N MET A 168 -16.18 5.74 10.47
CA MET A 168 -17.65 5.64 10.60
C MET A 168 -18.23 4.24 10.43
N ARG A 169 -17.42 3.20 10.36
CA ARG A 169 -17.93 1.90 10.81
C ARG A 169 -18.05 2.04 12.32
N SER A 170 -19.23 1.87 12.86
CA SER A 170 -19.36 1.38 14.23
C SER A 170 -18.64 0.03 14.22
N GLU A 171 -17.31 0.08 14.43
CA GLU A 171 -16.48 -1.12 14.43
C GLU A 171 -16.93 -1.92 15.62
N ASN A 172 -17.74 -2.92 15.37
CA ASN A 172 -18.05 -3.90 16.37
C ASN A 172 -17.35 -5.22 16.02
N PHE A 173 -17.26 -6.08 16.99
CA PHE A 173 -16.62 -7.37 16.86
C PHE A 173 -17.20 -8.18 15.69
N TRP A 174 -18.53 -8.24 15.59
CA TRP A 174 -19.21 -9.07 14.60
C TRP A 174 -18.98 -8.60 13.16
N SER A 175 -18.96 -7.29 12.93
CA SER A 175 -18.70 -6.78 11.58
C SER A 175 -17.30 -7.17 11.09
N LEU A 176 -16.28 -7.04 11.94
CA LEU A 176 -14.90 -7.38 11.59
C LEU A 176 -14.71 -8.89 11.40
N VAL A 177 -15.35 -9.73 12.23
CA VAL A 177 -15.25 -11.19 12.12
C VAL A 177 -16.05 -11.73 10.93
N ARG A 178 -17.19 -11.12 10.59
CA ARG A 178 -18.06 -11.52 9.46
C ARG A 178 -17.46 -11.14 8.11
N ASP A 179 -16.96 -9.92 7.99
CA ASP A 179 -16.34 -9.40 6.76
C ASP A 179 -15.10 -10.20 6.33
N THR A 180 -14.53 -10.98 7.26
CA THR A 180 -13.40 -11.86 6.95
C THR A 180 -13.73 -13.01 6.00
N GLY A 181 -15.01 -13.37 5.83
CA GLY A 181 -15.45 -14.45 4.93
C GLY A 181 -15.12 -14.20 3.46
N THR A 182 -15.35 -12.98 3.01
CA THR A 182 -15.03 -12.54 1.65
C THR A 182 -13.52 -12.62 1.38
N ALA A 183 -12.69 -12.18 2.34
CA ALA A 183 -11.24 -12.23 2.21
C ALA A 183 -10.68 -13.66 2.07
N LEU A 184 -11.35 -14.66 2.66
CA LEU A 184 -10.94 -16.06 2.51
C LEU A 184 -11.26 -16.60 1.10
N GLN A 185 -12.38 -16.21 0.53
CA GLN A 185 -12.76 -16.58 -0.85
C GLN A 185 -11.81 -15.94 -1.86
N GLU A 186 -11.32 -14.75 -1.58
CA GLU A 186 -10.33 -14.04 -2.40
C GLU A 186 -8.88 -14.49 -2.14
N GLY A 187 -8.63 -15.39 -1.20
CA GLY A 187 -7.30 -15.89 -0.87
C GLY A 187 -6.43 -14.94 -0.03
N ILE A 188 -7.00 -13.87 0.53
CA ILE A 188 -6.25 -12.82 1.26
C ILE A 188 -6.25 -13.13 2.78
N LEU A 189 -5.56 -14.18 3.19
CA LEU A 189 -5.48 -14.58 4.60
C LEU A 189 -4.86 -13.49 5.52
N SER A 190 -3.93 -12.69 5.01
CA SER A 190 -3.28 -11.63 5.79
C SER A 190 -4.24 -10.50 6.19
N ALA A 191 -5.18 -10.12 5.31
CA ALA A 191 -6.22 -9.14 5.62
C ALA A 191 -7.13 -9.68 6.72
N ARG A 192 -7.55 -10.94 6.62
CA ARG A 192 -8.37 -11.62 7.61
C ARG A 192 -7.72 -11.66 9.00
N VAL A 193 -6.46 -12.02 9.08
CA VAL A 193 -5.68 -12.00 10.33
C VAL A 193 -5.63 -10.58 10.91
N SER A 194 -5.47 -9.56 10.08
CA SER A 194 -5.46 -8.16 10.52
C SER A 194 -6.80 -7.73 11.12
N ASP A 195 -7.92 -8.08 10.49
CA ASP A 195 -9.26 -7.73 10.96
C ASP A 195 -9.61 -8.46 12.24
N VAL A 196 -9.24 -9.73 12.38
CA VAL A 196 -9.40 -10.48 13.63
C VAL A 196 -8.57 -9.86 14.76
N ARG A 197 -7.32 -9.50 14.53
CA ARG A 197 -6.50 -8.83 15.56
C ARG A 197 -7.09 -7.49 15.97
N ARG A 198 -7.65 -6.76 15.02
CA ARG A 198 -8.35 -5.50 15.28
C ARG A 198 -9.61 -5.73 16.11
N SER A 199 -10.41 -6.75 15.79
CA SER A 199 -11.61 -7.09 16.57
C SER A 199 -11.26 -7.48 18.01
N LEU A 200 -10.21 -8.27 18.23
CA LEU A 200 -9.75 -8.63 19.57
C LEU A 200 -9.24 -7.41 20.35
N LEU A 201 -8.51 -6.50 19.69
CA LEU A 201 -8.09 -5.25 20.33
C LEU A 201 -9.27 -4.36 20.74
N LEU A 202 -10.34 -4.31 19.93
CA LEU A 202 -11.56 -3.59 20.27
C LEU A 202 -12.24 -4.19 21.51
N VAL A 203 -12.34 -5.51 21.59
CA VAL A 203 -12.86 -6.20 22.77
C VAL A 203 -12.04 -5.85 24.01
N LEU A 204 -10.73 -5.96 23.94
CA LEU A 204 -9.85 -5.64 25.07
C LEU A 204 -9.95 -4.17 25.50
N ARG A 205 -10.07 -3.24 24.57
CA ARG A 205 -10.28 -1.82 24.88
C ARG A 205 -11.63 -1.57 25.55
N ASN A 206 -12.68 -2.16 25.02
CA ASN A 206 -14.03 -2.02 25.54
C ASN A 206 -14.17 -2.65 26.93
N ALA A 207 -13.43 -3.73 27.19
CA ALA A 207 -13.32 -4.38 28.49
C ALA A 207 -12.44 -3.62 29.50
N GLY A 208 -11.80 -2.52 29.12
CA GLY A 208 -10.89 -1.80 30.01
C GLY A 208 -9.57 -2.50 30.29
N SER A 209 -9.15 -3.42 29.41
CA SER A 209 -7.91 -4.18 29.56
C SER A 209 -6.68 -3.30 29.74
N PRO A 210 -5.85 -3.52 30.76
CA PRO A 210 -4.59 -2.80 30.92
C PRO A 210 -3.62 -3.03 29.75
N LEU A 211 -3.67 -4.20 29.12
CA LEU A 211 -2.89 -4.52 27.92
C LEU A 211 -3.20 -3.57 26.76
N ALA A 212 -4.46 -3.18 26.58
CA ALA A 212 -4.91 -2.45 25.40
C ALA A 212 -4.59 -0.95 25.42
N LYS A 213 -4.16 -0.37 26.57
CA LYS A 213 -3.95 1.07 26.75
C LYS A 213 -2.92 1.68 25.79
N ASP A 214 -1.82 0.98 25.55
CA ASP A 214 -0.69 1.49 24.77
C ASP A 214 -0.62 0.92 23.35
N ILE A 215 -1.50 0.00 23.00
CA ILE A 215 -1.52 -0.61 21.68
C ILE A 215 -2.33 0.27 20.74
N ARG A 216 -1.69 0.79 19.67
CA ARG A 216 -2.34 1.65 18.68
C ARG A 216 -3.07 0.88 17.59
N ASP A 217 -2.52 -0.25 17.14
CA ASP A 217 -3.13 -1.10 16.11
C ASP A 217 -3.03 -2.59 16.45
N GLY A 218 -3.87 -3.41 15.78
CA GLY A 218 -3.94 -4.85 16.03
C GLY A 218 -2.67 -5.63 15.70
N ARG A 219 -1.73 -5.07 14.95
CA ARG A 219 -0.48 -5.75 14.58
C ARG A 219 0.43 -5.94 15.79
N ALA A 220 0.44 -4.97 16.68
CA ALA A 220 1.24 -5.03 17.90
C ALA A 220 0.64 -5.96 18.97
N LEU A 221 -0.65 -6.32 18.84
CA LEU A 221 -1.39 -7.07 19.87
C LEU A 221 -0.74 -8.41 20.26
N PRO A 222 -0.32 -9.31 19.33
CA PRO A 222 0.25 -10.60 19.73
C PRO A 222 1.52 -10.47 20.56
N ARG A 223 2.38 -9.54 20.18
CA ARG A 223 3.64 -9.27 20.88
C ARG A 223 3.40 -8.66 22.26
N ALA A 224 2.55 -7.65 22.34
CA ALA A 224 2.23 -7.01 23.59
C ALA A 224 1.54 -7.98 24.55
N ALA A 225 0.64 -8.83 24.06
CA ALA A 225 -0.01 -9.89 24.84
C ALA A 225 0.99 -10.92 25.36
N ASN A 226 1.95 -11.34 24.55
CA ASN A 226 2.97 -12.29 24.97
C ASN A 226 3.97 -11.68 25.99
N ALA A 227 4.24 -10.38 25.90
CA ALA A 227 5.02 -9.67 26.90
C ALA A 227 4.25 -9.48 28.23
N PHE A 228 2.94 -9.28 28.17
CA PHE A 228 2.06 -9.09 29.32
C PHE A 228 1.79 -10.43 30.06
N ALA A 229 1.40 -11.46 29.30
CA ALA A 229 1.17 -12.81 29.79
C ALA A 229 1.61 -13.82 28.70
N PRO A 230 2.74 -14.53 28.86
CA PRO A 230 3.35 -15.38 27.80
C PRO A 230 2.60 -16.70 27.62
N THR A 231 1.30 -16.63 27.32
CA THR A 231 0.41 -17.80 27.15
C THR A 231 0.25 -18.22 25.69
N GLY A 232 0.56 -17.34 24.73
CA GLY A 232 0.31 -17.56 23.29
C GLY A 232 -1.17 -17.56 22.89
N ARG A 233 -2.11 -17.30 23.82
CA ARG A 233 -3.56 -17.43 23.59
C ARG A 233 -4.09 -16.48 22.52
N ILE A 234 -3.65 -15.22 22.49
CA ILE A 234 -4.05 -14.24 21.46
C ILE A 234 -3.72 -14.73 20.06
N GLU A 235 -2.56 -15.35 19.89
CA GLU A 235 -2.14 -15.85 18.58
C GLU A 235 -2.96 -17.06 18.16
N LEU A 236 -3.19 -18.00 19.07
CA LEU A 236 -4.04 -19.18 18.84
C LEU A 236 -5.48 -18.77 18.52
N LEU A 237 -6.04 -17.84 19.29
CA LEU A 237 -7.38 -17.29 19.07
C LEU A 237 -7.47 -16.55 17.72
N THR A 238 -6.46 -15.77 17.38
CA THR A 238 -6.36 -15.10 16.07
C THR A 238 -6.42 -16.10 14.93
N ARG A 239 -5.63 -17.18 15.00
CA ARG A 239 -5.63 -18.24 13.99
C ARG A 239 -6.99 -18.94 13.90
N LYS A 240 -7.58 -19.30 15.03
CA LYS A 240 -8.87 -19.95 15.09
C LYS A 240 -9.97 -19.09 14.46
N LEU A 241 -10.05 -17.81 14.83
CA LEU A 241 -11.04 -16.90 14.27
C LEU A 241 -10.79 -16.59 12.80
N ALA A 242 -9.53 -16.46 12.37
CA ALA A 242 -9.21 -16.23 10.97
C ALA A 242 -9.61 -17.41 10.05
N LEU A 243 -9.59 -18.63 10.54
CA LEU A 243 -9.91 -19.82 9.75
C LEU A 243 -11.37 -20.25 9.84
N SER A 244 -12.06 -19.96 10.95
CA SER A 244 -13.41 -20.46 11.21
C SER A 244 -14.35 -19.46 11.91
N GLY A 245 -13.99 -18.17 11.90
CA GLY A 245 -14.77 -17.13 12.62
C GLY A 245 -16.22 -17.02 12.19
N GLU A 246 -16.53 -17.28 10.94
CA GLU A 246 -17.90 -17.23 10.40
C GLU A 246 -18.86 -18.19 11.09
N GLN A 247 -18.35 -19.35 11.49
CA GLN A 247 -19.16 -20.36 12.18
C GLN A 247 -19.73 -19.82 13.51
N PHE A 248 -19.01 -18.87 14.14
CA PHE A 248 -19.42 -18.27 15.42
C PHE A 248 -20.36 -17.06 15.28
N CYS A 249 -20.62 -16.61 14.06
CA CYS A 249 -21.53 -15.48 13.81
C CYS A 249 -23.02 -15.88 13.87
N SER A 250 -23.34 -17.19 13.87
CA SER A 250 -24.73 -17.66 14.03
C SER A 250 -25.20 -17.47 15.46
N LEU A 251 -26.48 -17.09 15.63
CA LEU A 251 -27.08 -16.86 16.94
C LEU A 251 -26.97 -18.09 17.85
N ASP A 252 -27.14 -19.28 17.30
CA ASP A 252 -27.13 -20.56 18.04
C ASP A 252 -25.76 -20.89 18.64
N GLN A 253 -24.67 -20.38 18.05
CA GLN A 253 -23.32 -20.66 18.52
C GLN A 253 -22.71 -19.56 19.38
N ARG A 254 -23.37 -18.40 19.47
CA ARG A 254 -22.85 -17.23 20.21
C ARG A 254 -22.60 -17.49 21.68
N ALA A 255 -23.48 -18.20 22.35
CA ALA A 255 -23.31 -18.50 23.77
C ALA A 255 -22.03 -19.28 24.05
N THR A 256 -21.77 -20.33 23.26
CA THR A 256 -20.55 -21.13 23.33
C THR A 256 -19.35 -20.31 22.95
N PHE A 257 -19.49 -19.46 21.94
CA PHE A 257 -18.41 -18.59 21.48
C PHE A 257 -17.99 -17.57 22.55
N PHE A 258 -18.94 -16.91 23.22
CA PHE A 258 -18.64 -15.97 24.30
C PHE A 258 -17.89 -16.65 25.46
N GLN A 259 -18.24 -17.88 25.80
CA GLN A 259 -17.49 -18.63 26.81
C GLN A 259 -16.04 -18.85 26.39
N ILE A 260 -15.84 -19.31 25.15
CA ILE A 260 -14.49 -19.54 24.61
C ILE A 260 -13.71 -18.22 24.56
N LEU A 261 -14.31 -17.16 24.03
CA LEU A 261 -13.66 -15.84 23.89
C LEU A 261 -13.25 -15.28 25.25
N TYR A 262 -14.14 -15.35 26.25
CA TYR A 262 -13.87 -14.91 27.60
C TYR A 262 -12.71 -15.68 28.24
N GLU A 263 -12.73 -17.02 28.20
CA GLU A 263 -11.69 -17.87 28.77
C GLU A 263 -10.31 -17.65 28.13
N GLU A 264 -10.29 -17.46 26.81
CA GLU A 264 -9.05 -17.18 26.10
C GLU A 264 -8.50 -15.77 26.37
N LEU A 265 -9.37 -14.80 26.58
CA LEU A 265 -8.99 -13.42 26.88
C LEU A 265 -8.77 -13.16 28.37
N LYS A 266 -9.23 -14.02 29.26
CA LYS A 266 -9.20 -13.85 30.71
C LYS A 266 -7.86 -13.37 31.28
N PRO A 267 -6.68 -13.87 30.86
CA PRO A 267 -5.39 -13.37 31.33
C PRO A 267 -5.11 -11.89 31.05
N TYR A 268 -5.87 -11.28 30.16
CA TYR A 268 -5.70 -9.91 29.67
C TYR A 268 -6.83 -8.98 30.09
N LEU A 269 -7.88 -9.50 30.76
CA LEU A 269 -9.04 -8.75 31.24
C LEU A 269 -8.81 -8.25 32.68
N PRO A 270 -9.54 -7.21 33.13
CA PRO A 270 -9.59 -6.86 34.54
C PRO A 270 -10.08 -8.06 35.37
N GLU A 271 -9.50 -8.26 36.55
CA GLU A 271 -9.84 -9.41 37.44
C GLU A 271 -11.31 -9.45 37.85
N GLU A 272 -11.92 -8.27 38.01
CA GLU A 272 -13.32 -8.11 38.43
C GLU A 272 -14.34 -8.24 37.28
N LEU A 273 -13.90 -8.40 36.04
CA LEU A 273 -14.81 -8.50 34.91
C LEU A 273 -15.38 -9.91 34.77
N GLU A 274 -16.58 -10.11 35.24
CA GLU A 274 -17.32 -11.36 35.14
C GLU A 274 -17.87 -11.58 33.73
N ILE A 275 -18.11 -12.85 33.36
CA ILE A 275 -18.54 -13.24 32.00
C ILE A 275 -19.83 -12.56 31.55
N GLU A 276 -20.80 -12.33 32.46
CA GLU A 276 -22.07 -11.68 32.08
C GLU A 276 -21.84 -10.20 31.72
N ALA A 277 -20.97 -9.51 32.46
CA ALA A 277 -20.57 -8.15 32.14
C ALA A 277 -19.75 -8.10 30.84
N PHE A 278 -18.89 -9.11 30.59
CA PHE A 278 -18.15 -9.24 29.33
C PHE A 278 -19.08 -9.40 28.12
N LYS A 279 -20.12 -10.24 28.21
CA LYS A 279 -21.12 -10.41 27.15
C LYS A 279 -21.91 -9.13 26.86
N ALA A 280 -22.09 -8.27 27.86
CA ALA A 280 -22.82 -7.01 27.75
C ALA A 280 -21.96 -5.84 27.22
N LEU A 281 -20.70 -6.07 26.84
CA LEU A 281 -19.87 -5.02 26.25
C LEU A 281 -20.45 -4.51 24.92
N SER A 282 -20.50 -3.20 24.76
CA SER A 282 -21.10 -2.56 23.58
C SER A 282 -20.42 -2.93 22.25
N VAL A 283 -19.17 -3.42 22.29
CA VAL A 283 -18.45 -3.95 21.12
C VAL A 283 -19.14 -5.16 20.49
N PHE A 284 -20.02 -5.85 21.25
CA PHE A 284 -20.80 -7.00 20.78
C PHE A 284 -22.25 -6.66 20.40
N ASP A 285 -22.65 -5.39 20.52
CA ASP A 285 -23.97 -4.98 20.07
C ASP A 285 -24.10 -5.24 18.56
N GLU A 286 -25.26 -5.78 18.14
CA GLU A 286 -25.53 -5.84 16.69
C GLU A 286 -25.53 -4.41 16.16
N PRO A 287 -24.82 -4.14 15.04
CA PRO A 287 -24.96 -2.84 14.40
C PRO A 287 -26.46 -2.66 14.14
N ALA A 288 -27.03 -1.57 14.66
CA ALA A 288 -28.39 -1.19 14.33
C ALA A 288 -28.51 -1.32 12.82
N ASN A 289 -29.48 -2.11 12.31
CA ASN A 289 -29.66 -2.38 10.90
C ASN A 289 -29.58 -1.07 10.14
N VAL A 290 -28.37 -0.69 9.76
CA VAL A 290 -28.17 0.20 8.63
C VAL A 290 -28.62 -0.68 7.48
N GLY A 291 -29.91 -0.51 7.13
CA GLY A 291 -30.58 -1.32 6.14
C GLY A 291 -29.61 -1.53 5.00
N ASN A 292 -29.66 -2.69 4.35
CA ASN A 292 -28.92 -3.03 3.14
C ASN A 292 -29.07 -1.91 2.10
N ALA A 293 -28.53 -0.73 2.39
CA ALA A 293 -28.07 0.17 1.40
C ALA A 293 -26.92 -0.60 0.77
N ALA A 294 -27.21 -1.30 -0.35
CA ALA A 294 -26.22 -1.76 -1.27
C ALA A 294 -25.23 -0.60 -1.35
N THR A 295 -24.09 -0.73 -0.67
CA THR A 295 -23.05 0.30 -0.68
C THR A 295 -22.72 0.43 -2.15
N ALA A 296 -23.06 1.57 -2.74
CA ALA A 296 -22.71 1.85 -4.13
C ALA A 296 -21.23 1.49 -4.27
N PRO A 297 -20.84 0.75 -5.33
CA PRO A 297 -19.45 0.31 -5.46
C PRO A 297 -18.53 1.51 -5.28
N ALA A 298 -17.48 1.31 -4.48
CA ALA A 298 -16.57 2.38 -4.15
C ALA A 298 -16.04 3.03 -5.43
N VAL A 299 -16.13 4.35 -5.53
CA VAL A 299 -15.63 5.07 -6.71
C VAL A 299 -14.10 5.06 -6.64
N THR A 300 -13.50 4.06 -7.27
CA THR A 300 -12.03 3.93 -7.41
C THR A 300 -11.56 4.13 -8.84
N THR A 301 -12.49 4.38 -9.75
CA THR A 301 -12.28 4.48 -11.19
C THR A 301 -12.68 5.85 -11.71
N CYS A 302 -11.89 6.40 -12.60
CA CYS A 302 -12.19 7.63 -13.33
C CYS A 302 -12.51 7.34 -14.78
N HIS A 303 -13.48 8.09 -15.31
CA HIS A 303 -13.78 8.11 -16.73
C HIS A 303 -13.42 9.46 -17.32
N ALA A 304 -12.61 9.48 -18.36
CA ALA A 304 -12.33 10.67 -19.15
C ALA A 304 -12.88 10.53 -20.55
N LEU A 305 -13.39 11.62 -21.10
CA LEU A 305 -13.94 11.69 -22.44
C LEU A 305 -13.27 12.84 -23.19
N ASP A 306 -12.83 12.58 -24.41
CA ASP A 306 -12.29 13.60 -25.30
C ASP A 306 -12.48 13.18 -26.76
N HIS A 307 -12.93 14.12 -27.62
CA HIS A 307 -13.16 13.90 -29.07
C HIS A 307 -13.92 12.59 -29.41
N GLY A 308 -14.94 12.23 -28.61
CA GLY A 308 -15.73 11.01 -28.83
C GLY A 308 -15.05 9.71 -28.39
N ARG A 309 -13.81 9.73 -27.91
CA ARG A 309 -13.14 8.60 -27.28
C ARG A 309 -13.25 8.70 -25.76
N SER A 310 -13.40 7.57 -25.13
CA SER A 310 -13.43 7.49 -23.65
C SER A 310 -12.37 6.55 -23.14
N ILE A 311 -11.85 6.83 -21.97
CA ILE A 311 -10.95 5.96 -21.24
C ILE A 311 -11.40 5.84 -19.80
N GLN A 312 -11.32 4.63 -19.30
CA GLN A 312 -11.51 4.33 -17.89
C GLN A 312 -10.16 3.95 -17.30
N PHE A 313 -9.84 4.44 -16.11
CA PHE A 313 -8.63 4.08 -15.40
C PHE A 313 -8.82 4.12 -13.90
N ASP A 314 -8.06 3.29 -13.18
CA ASP A 314 -8.18 3.14 -11.76
C ASP A 314 -7.31 4.13 -10.99
N LEU A 315 -7.78 4.45 -9.79
CA LEU A 315 -7.15 5.36 -8.86
C LEU A 315 -6.75 4.58 -7.60
N GLY A 316 -5.55 4.81 -7.10
CA GLY A 316 -5.13 4.13 -5.88
C GLY A 316 -3.85 4.67 -5.25
N THR A 317 -3.30 3.90 -4.33
CA THR A 317 -2.01 4.23 -3.72
C THR A 317 -0.87 3.48 -4.41
N VAL A 318 0.34 4.04 -4.33
CA VAL A 318 1.55 3.36 -4.81
C VAL A 318 1.67 1.95 -4.21
N ALA A 319 1.37 1.82 -2.92
CA ALA A 319 1.43 0.53 -2.22
C ALA A 319 0.37 -0.48 -2.73
N SER A 320 -0.85 -0.01 -3.09
CA SER A 320 -1.89 -0.91 -3.61
C SER A 320 -1.65 -1.36 -5.05
N MET A 321 -0.81 -0.63 -5.79
CA MET A 321 -0.47 -0.91 -7.19
C MET A 321 0.94 -1.49 -7.35
N LYS A 322 1.59 -1.85 -6.23
CA LYS A 322 2.89 -2.54 -6.28
C LYS A 322 2.70 -3.93 -6.91
N GLY A 323 3.65 -4.33 -7.75
CA GLY A 323 3.59 -5.59 -8.50
C GLY A 323 2.86 -5.51 -9.84
N GLU A 324 2.02 -4.48 -10.05
CA GLU A 324 1.28 -4.32 -11.32
C GLU A 324 2.17 -3.77 -12.46
N THR A 325 1.67 -3.93 -13.68
CA THR A 325 2.23 -3.32 -14.90
C THR A 325 1.13 -2.51 -15.57
N HIS A 326 1.45 -1.27 -15.96
CA HIS A 326 0.48 -0.33 -16.52
C HIS A 326 0.87 0.07 -17.95
N SER A 327 -0.09 0.33 -18.82
CA SER A 327 0.20 0.99 -20.11
C SER A 327 0.67 2.42 -19.88
N ALA A 328 -0.03 3.15 -19.00
CA ALA A 328 0.36 4.49 -18.62
C ALA A 328 0.11 4.72 -17.13
N SER A 329 0.96 5.53 -16.51
CA SER A 329 0.83 5.88 -15.10
C SER A 329 0.89 7.39 -14.89
N LEU A 330 -0.08 7.91 -14.13
CA LEU A 330 -0.02 9.23 -13.53
C LEU A 330 0.44 9.10 -12.08
N VAL A 331 1.53 9.76 -11.74
CA VAL A 331 2.05 9.83 -10.37
C VAL A 331 1.72 11.20 -9.81
N LEU A 332 0.86 11.22 -8.79
CA LEU A 332 0.38 12.41 -8.11
C LEU A 332 1.18 12.66 -6.83
N GLU A 333 1.51 13.89 -6.54
CA GLU A 333 2.18 14.21 -5.29
C GLU A 333 1.24 14.10 -4.08
N SER A 334 1.81 13.78 -2.91
CA SER A 334 1.15 13.80 -1.61
C SER A 334 1.96 14.66 -0.67
N TYR A 335 2.09 15.92 -1.02
CA TYR A 335 2.90 16.88 -0.29
C TYR A 335 2.19 17.34 0.98
N GLY A 336 2.94 17.42 2.09
CA GLY A 336 2.45 17.96 3.37
C GLY A 336 1.99 16.89 4.38
N GLY A 337 1.51 17.37 5.55
CA GLY A 337 1.15 16.51 6.69
C GLY A 337 2.35 16.04 7.53
N ASN A 338 2.10 15.54 8.74
CA ASN A 338 3.14 15.18 9.71
C ASN A 338 3.81 13.82 9.43
N SER A 339 3.26 12.98 8.55
CA SER A 339 3.82 11.66 8.27
C SER A 339 3.63 11.28 6.80
N ARG A 340 4.60 10.55 6.23
CA ARG A 340 4.56 9.95 4.89
C ARG A 340 4.29 10.96 3.77
N LYS A 341 5.18 11.90 3.63
CA LYS A 341 5.18 12.83 2.49
C LYS A 341 5.60 12.06 1.24
N PHE A 342 4.95 12.33 0.13
CA PHE A 342 5.34 11.87 -1.19
C PHE A 342 5.57 13.11 -2.06
N ASP A 343 6.81 13.54 -2.13
CA ASP A 343 7.21 14.82 -2.72
C ASP A 343 7.74 14.60 -4.14
N VAL A 344 6.87 14.77 -5.13
CA VAL A 344 7.26 14.66 -6.54
C VAL A 344 8.26 15.76 -6.91
N ALA A 345 8.08 16.99 -6.40
CA ALA A 345 8.99 18.09 -6.70
C ALA A 345 10.43 17.81 -6.24
N LEU A 346 10.62 17.18 -5.08
CA LEU A 346 11.94 16.72 -4.64
C LEU A 346 12.51 15.68 -5.61
N GLY A 347 11.70 14.72 -6.07
CA GLY A 347 12.13 13.72 -7.06
C GLY A 347 12.57 14.34 -8.38
N LEU A 348 11.89 15.40 -8.82
CA LEU A 348 12.23 16.11 -10.04
C LEU A 348 13.62 16.75 -10.01
N GLU A 349 14.14 17.14 -8.82
CA GLU A 349 15.54 17.62 -8.70
C GLU A 349 16.54 16.53 -9.11
N TYR A 350 16.31 15.27 -8.69
CA TYR A 350 17.16 14.14 -9.05
C TYR A 350 17.02 13.76 -10.52
N ILE A 351 15.81 13.71 -11.04
CA ILE A 351 15.54 13.43 -12.46
C ILE A 351 16.19 14.51 -13.35
N ALA A 352 16.09 15.77 -12.95
CA ALA A 352 16.76 16.89 -13.64
C ALA A 352 18.30 16.82 -13.57
N GLY A 353 18.86 16.04 -12.63
CA GLY A 353 20.29 15.99 -12.37
C GLY A 353 20.81 17.18 -11.55
N MET A 354 19.95 17.83 -10.79
CA MET A 354 20.23 19.03 -10.00
C MET A 354 19.89 18.85 -8.50
N PRO A 355 20.24 17.71 -7.88
CA PRO A 355 19.88 17.47 -6.49
C PRO A 355 20.69 18.37 -5.54
N SER A 356 20.05 18.85 -4.51
CA SER A 356 20.70 19.61 -3.44
C SER A 356 21.59 18.74 -2.53
N LYS A 357 21.28 17.44 -2.44
CA LYS A 357 21.98 16.44 -1.61
C LYS A 357 22.01 15.08 -2.33
N ALA A 358 23.02 14.26 -2.07
CA ALA A 358 23.01 12.86 -2.52
C ALA A 358 21.85 12.09 -1.86
N LEU A 359 21.23 11.13 -2.58
CA LEU A 359 20.11 10.32 -2.11
C LEU A 359 20.38 9.68 -0.72
N ALA A 360 21.56 9.09 -0.54
CA ALA A 360 21.95 8.47 0.74
C ALA A 360 22.07 9.45 1.92
N LYS A 361 22.19 10.76 1.67
CA LYS A 361 22.25 11.80 2.68
C LYS A 361 20.89 12.43 3.00
N LEU A 362 19.83 12.00 2.34
CA LEU A 362 18.48 12.41 2.65
C LEU A 362 18.04 11.86 4.02
N PRO A 363 17.16 12.57 4.75
CA PRO A 363 16.49 12.01 5.92
C PRO A 363 15.76 10.70 5.56
N LYS A 364 15.66 9.75 6.50
CA LYS A 364 15.01 8.43 6.26
C LYS A 364 13.61 8.56 5.67
N THR A 365 12.84 9.55 6.11
CA THR A 365 11.50 9.81 5.56
C THR A 365 11.53 10.21 4.09
N GLN A 366 12.50 11.00 3.65
CA GLN A 366 12.67 11.37 2.24
C GLN A 366 13.24 10.21 1.42
N GLN A 367 14.12 9.39 1.99
CA GLN A 367 14.57 8.15 1.34
C GLN A 367 13.38 7.20 1.06
N ALA A 368 12.47 7.06 2.02
CA ALA A 368 11.24 6.28 1.82
C ALA A 368 10.37 6.86 0.70
N GLN A 369 10.32 8.20 0.56
CA GLN A 369 9.62 8.85 -0.55
C GLN A 369 10.26 8.55 -1.90
N MET A 370 11.60 8.55 -1.99
CA MET A 370 12.29 8.19 -3.23
C MET A 370 12.01 6.74 -3.63
N ARG A 371 11.93 5.80 -2.68
CA ARG A 371 11.52 4.42 -2.98
C ARG A 371 10.07 4.36 -3.48
N ASN A 372 9.15 5.09 -2.88
CA ASN A 372 7.77 5.16 -3.39
C ASN A 372 7.73 5.73 -4.81
N LEU A 373 8.52 6.78 -5.09
CA LEU A 373 8.61 7.37 -6.42
C LEU A 373 9.22 6.40 -7.43
N TYR A 374 10.29 5.70 -7.03
CA TYR A 374 10.91 4.63 -7.82
C TYR A 374 9.88 3.55 -8.20
N VAL A 375 9.13 3.04 -7.22
CA VAL A 375 8.07 2.05 -7.47
C VAL A 375 7.01 2.59 -8.42
N ALA A 376 6.50 3.80 -8.17
CA ALA A 376 5.46 4.40 -8.99
C ALA A 376 5.91 4.62 -10.45
N MET A 377 7.11 5.16 -10.66
CA MET A 377 7.65 5.44 -11.99
C MET A 377 8.06 4.18 -12.75
N SER A 378 8.30 3.07 -12.06
CA SER A 378 8.67 1.79 -12.70
C SER A 378 7.47 0.95 -13.16
N ARG A 379 6.23 1.41 -12.98
CA ARG A 379 5.02 0.66 -13.36
C ARG A 379 4.63 0.78 -14.84
N PRO A 380 4.73 1.97 -15.50
CA PRO A 380 4.27 2.10 -16.87
C PRO A 380 5.22 1.45 -17.89
N THR A 381 4.61 0.90 -18.95
CA THR A 381 5.33 0.38 -20.11
C THR A 381 5.51 1.44 -21.20
N THR A 382 4.50 2.30 -21.37
CA THR A 382 4.37 3.18 -22.52
C THR A 382 4.52 4.66 -22.16
N LEU A 383 3.78 5.16 -21.16
CA LEU A 383 3.80 6.58 -20.80
C LEU A 383 3.89 6.79 -19.30
N LEU A 384 4.91 7.53 -18.87
CA LEU A 384 5.05 8.06 -17.51
C LEU A 384 4.61 9.52 -17.48
N CYS A 385 3.69 9.86 -16.58
CA CYS A 385 3.30 11.23 -16.28
C CYS A 385 3.50 11.51 -14.78
N LEU A 386 4.22 12.57 -14.46
CA LEU A 386 4.33 13.10 -13.09
C LEU A 386 3.54 14.39 -13.01
N ALA A 387 2.73 14.56 -11.95
CA ALA A 387 2.02 15.82 -11.71
C ALA A 387 2.58 16.50 -10.46
N ALA A 388 2.87 17.79 -10.58
CA ALA A 388 3.36 18.61 -9.47
C ALA A 388 2.75 20.03 -9.50
N ASN A 389 2.61 20.62 -8.32
CA ASN A 389 2.20 22.02 -8.22
C ASN A 389 3.26 22.93 -8.84
N GLU A 390 2.85 23.81 -9.74
CA GLU A 390 3.75 24.68 -10.51
C GLU A 390 4.64 25.57 -9.65
N ASN A 391 4.13 26.04 -8.50
CA ASN A 391 4.87 26.88 -7.56
C ASN A 391 6.01 26.15 -6.87
N ARG A 392 6.02 24.82 -6.90
CA ARG A 392 7.03 23.97 -6.27
C ARG A 392 8.12 23.49 -7.24
N VAL A 393 7.97 23.74 -8.53
CA VAL A 393 8.93 23.33 -9.56
C VAL A 393 9.56 24.58 -10.19
N PRO A 394 10.75 24.99 -9.74
CA PRO A 394 11.45 26.15 -10.31
C PRO A 394 11.73 26.00 -11.81
N GLN A 395 11.77 27.14 -12.53
CA GLN A 395 12.00 27.15 -13.99
C GLN A 395 13.28 26.40 -14.37
N LYS A 396 14.37 26.53 -13.62
CA LYS A 396 15.63 25.82 -13.86
C LYS A 396 15.46 24.28 -13.92
N ILE A 397 14.57 23.73 -13.10
CA ILE A 397 14.26 22.29 -13.10
C ILE A 397 13.45 21.93 -14.34
N ARG A 398 12.45 22.74 -14.72
CA ARG A 398 11.66 22.55 -15.94
C ARG A 398 12.57 22.55 -17.17
N ASP A 399 13.48 23.51 -17.28
CA ASP A 399 14.42 23.61 -18.40
C ASP A 399 15.39 22.42 -18.46
N ALA A 400 15.86 21.94 -17.31
CA ALA A 400 16.74 20.78 -17.25
C ALA A 400 16.01 19.48 -17.64
N LEU A 401 14.75 19.32 -17.24
CA LEU A 401 13.91 18.19 -17.65
C LEU A 401 13.62 18.23 -19.16
N ALA A 402 13.27 19.41 -19.69
CA ALA A 402 13.05 19.58 -21.13
C ALA A 402 14.30 19.20 -21.96
N LYS A 403 15.52 19.57 -21.50
CA LYS A 403 16.78 19.16 -22.12
C LYS A 403 17.02 17.65 -22.07
N LYS A 404 16.42 16.95 -21.10
CA LYS A 404 16.44 15.48 -20.98
C LYS A 404 15.29 14.80 -21.73
N GLY A 405 14.58 15.54 -22.58
CA GLY A 405 13.52 15.00 -23.43
C GLY A 405 12.14 14.87 -22.74
N TRP A 406 11.95 15.45 -21.54
CA TRP A 406 10.64 15.51 -20.92
C TRP A 406 9.74 16.51 -21.61
N HIS A 407 8.48 16.14 -21.77
CA HIS A 407 7.45 17.08 -22.21
C HIS A 407 6.87 17.81 -20.99
N ILE A 408 7.09 19.13 -20.94
CA ILE A 408 6.59 19.97 -19.84
C ILE A 408 5.29 20.61 -20.29
N GLN A 409 4.21 20.37 -19.54
CA GLN A 409 2.89 20.91 -19.85
C GLN A 409 2.30 21.57 -18.60
N THR A 410 1.98 22.85 -18.71
CA THR A 410 1.19 23.56 -17.70
C THR A 410 -0.30 23.41 -18.03
N MET A 411 -1.10 23.10 -17.05
CA MET A 411 -2.56 23.03 -17.19
C MET A 411 -3.10 24.46 -17.40
N PRO A 412 -4.13 24.58 -18.26
CA PRO A 412 -4.80 25.87 -18.49
C PRO A 412 -5.58 26.37 -17.27
#